data_f895e08cde6985f583cfb5a04c60f0b3
#
_entry.id   f895e08cde6985f583cfb5a04c60f0b3
#
_cell.length_a   1.000
_cell.length_b   1.000
_cell.length_c   1.000
_cell.angle_alpha   90.00
_cell.angle_beta   90.00
_cell.angle_gamma   90.00
#
_symmetry.space_group_name_H-M   'P 1'
#
loop_
_entity.id
_entity.type
_entity.pdbx_description
1 polymer ?
#
loop_
_entity_poly.entity_id
_entity_poly.type
_entity_poly.pdbx_seq_one_letter_code
_entity_poly.pdbx_strand_id
1 'polypeptide(L)'
;MKKILYTLALAVTFWSCKTGSTGAAKSNTVEVNINLTDVKDDKVLVTVTPPAIKTDEIVYSIPKTVPGTYSTDNYGKYSEDFKAFDAKGAALTVKRIDDNSWSISNAKTLKKITYLVNDTFDTEKGTGFGNDDVFSP
;
A
#
# COMPACT_ATOMS: atom_id res chain seq x y z
N MET A 1 -46.19 33.15 -39.10
CA MET A 1 -44.74 32.94 -39.31
C MET A 1 -43.88 33.31 -38.09
N LYS A 2 -44.34 34.08 -37.10
CA LYS A 2 -43.54 34.43 -35.89
C LYS A 2 -43.53 33.36 -34.81
N LYS A 3 -44.42 32.37 -34.81
CA LYS A 3 -44.52 31.33 -33.79
C LYS A 3 -43.60 30.12 -34.05
N ILE A 4 -43.07 29.95 -35.24
CA ILE A 4 -42.17 28.84 -35.60
C ILE A 4 -40.72 29.15 -35.20
N LEU A 5 -40.37 30.44 -35.05
CA LEU A 5 -39.01 30.85 -34.71
C LEU A 5 -38.67 30.60 -33.24
N TYR A 6 -39.67 30.57 -32.35
CA TYR A 6 -39.45 30.33 -30.92
C TYR A 6 -39.29 28.85 -30.54
N THR A 7 -39.82 27.94 -31.33
CA THR A 7 -39.69 26.50 -31.12
C THR A 7 -38.31 25.96 -31.54
N LEU A 8 -37.62 26.65 -32.44
CA LEU A 8 -36.28 26.25 -32.88
C LEU A 8 -35.17 26.69 -31.89
N ALA A 9 -35.42 27.73 -31.09
CA ALA A 9 -34.46 28.26 -30.14
C ALA A 9 -34.34 27.42 -28.85
N LEU A 10 -35.32 26.55 -28.54
CA LEU A 10 -35.36 25.74 -27.32
C LEU A 10 -34.69 24.37 -27.45
N ALA A 11 -34.32 23.96 -28.66
CA ALA A 11 -33.77 22.64 -28.93
C ALA A 11 -32.23 22.53 -28.81
N VAL A 12 -31.53 23.62 -28.50
CA VAL A 12 -30.05 23.68 -28.56
C VAL A 12 -29.39 23.59 -27.17
N THR A 13 -30.14 23.43 -26.07
CA THR A 13 -29.60 23.52 -24.72
C THR A 13 -29.29 22.17 -24.06
N PHE A 14 -29.39 21.05 -24.76
CA PHE A 14 -29.04 19.72 -24.20
C PHE A 14 -27.76 19.13 -24.75
N TRP A 15 -26.78 19.93 -25.15
CA TRP A 15 -25.42 19.44 -25.26
C TRP A 15 -24.77 19.48 -23.89
N SER A 16 -25.24 18.56 -23.05
CA SER A 16 -24.60 18.25 -21.78
C SER A 16 -23.15 17.84 -22.08
N CYS A 17 -22.21 18.58 -21.53
CA CYS A 17 -20.83 18.18 -21.47
C CYS A 17 -20.76 16.77 -20.87
N LYS A 18 -20.45 15.80 -21.70
CA LYS A 18 -19.95 14.51 -21.25
C LYS A 18 -18.64 14.82 -20.56
N THR A 19 -18.67 14.94 -19.24
CA THR A 19 -17.45 14.88 -18.41
C THR A 19 -16.84 13.52 -18.73
N GLY A 20 -15.85 13.53 -19.63
CA GLY A 20 -15.04 12.36 -19.87
C GLY A 20 -14.48 11.94 -18.51
N SER A 21 -14.75 10.71 -18.10
CA SER A 21 -13.97 10.10 -17.05
C SER A 21 -12.52 10.21 -17.52
N THR A 22 -11.78 11.12 -16.94
CA THR A 22 -10.32 11.12 -17.04
C THR A 22 -9.91 9.75 -16.55
N GLY A 23 -9.56 8.87 -17.50
CA GLY A 23 -8.97 7.59 -17.17
C GLY A 23 -7.86 7.92 -16.18
N ALA A 24 -7.98 7.40 -14.96
CA ALA A 24 -7.02 7.65 -13.91
C ALA A 24 -5.65 7.38 -14.50
N ALA A 25 -4.84 8.41 -14.63
CA ALA A 25 -3.46 8.27 -15.04
C ALA A 25 -2.90 7.19 -14.12
N LYS A 26 -2.34 6.13 -14.71
CA LYS A 26 -1.84 4.98 -13.97
C LYS A 26 -0.84 5.52 -12.95
N SER A 27 -1.32 5.66 -11.71
CA SER A 27 -0.57 6.31 -10.65
C SER A 27 0.74 5.56 -10.45
N ASN A 28 1.86 6.27 -10.49
CA ASN A 28 3.16 5.69 -10.17
C ASN A 28 3.45 5.75 -8.67
N THR A 29 2.38 5.82 -7.86
CA THR A 29 2.43 5.86 -6.40
C THR A 29 2.27 4.47 -5.81
N VAL A 30 2.90 4.28 -4.67
CA VAL A 30 2.63 3.15 -3.78
C VAL A 30 1.44 3.52 -2.91
N GLU A 31 0.43 2.66 -2.84
CA GLU A 31 -0.66 2.79 -1.90
C GLU A 31 -0.45 1.83 -0.74
N VAL A 32 -0.56 2.33 0.48
CA VAL A 32 -0.46 1.54 1.70
C VAL A 32 -1.77 1.67 2.46
N ASN A 33 -2.38 0.54 2.78
CA ASN A 33 -3.55 0.45 3.62
C ASN A 33 -3.19 -0.29 4.91
N ILE A 34 -3.49 0.32 6.05
CA ILE A 34 -3.28 -0.23 7.39
C ILE A 34 -4.66 -0.40 8.02
N ASN A 35 -5.05 -1.64 8.34
CA ASN A 35 -6.35 -1.92 8.90
C ASN A 35 -6.28 -1.93 10.43
N LEU A 36 -6.68 -0.83 11.05
CA LEU A 36 -6.71 -0.67 12.50
C LEU A 36 -8.05 -1.12 13.14
N THR A 37 -9.01 -1.54 12.32
CA THR A 37 -10.33 -1.95 12.82
C THR A 37 -10.48 -3.45 13.03
N ASP A 38 -9.57 -4.24 12.51
CA ASP A 38 -9.55 -5.70 12.60
C ASP A 38 -8.18 -6.18 13.11
N VAL A 39 -7.83 -5.72 14.31
CA VAL A 39 -6.61 -6.13 15.00
C VAL A 39 -6.88 -7.48 15.67
N LYS A 40 -6.02 -8.46 15.42
CA LYS A 40 -6.12 -9.80 16.00
C LYS A 40 -4.77 -10.23 16.55
N ASP A 41 -4.78 -10.78 17.75
CA ASP A 41 -3.56 -11.25 18.42
C ASP A 41 -2.46 -10.17 18.45
N ASP A 42 -2.86 -8.92 18.69
CA ASP A 42 -2.01 -7.72 18.73
C ASP A 42 -1.23 -7.48 17.42
N LYS A 43 -1.84 -7.88 16.29
CA LYS A 43 -1.24 -7.74 14.95
C LYS A 43 -2.11 -6.91 14.04
N VAL A 44 -1.47 -6.02 13.30
CA VAL A 44 -2.11 -5.18 12.31
C VAL A 44 -1.77 -5.65 10.90
N LEU A 45 -2.80 -5.81 10.08
CA LEU A 45 -2.62 -6.14 8.66
C LEU A 45 -2.25 -4.89 7.87
N VAL A 46 -1.11 -4.96 7.22
CA VAL A 46 -0.66 -3.98 6.23
C VAL A 46 -0.83 -4.56 4.83
N THR A 47 -1.44 -3.78 3.96
CA THR A 47 -1.59 -4.11 2.53
C THR A 47 -0.93 -3.03 1.70
N VAL A 48 -0.02 -3.42 0.82
CA VAL A 48 0.68 -2.52 -0.09
C VAL A 48 0.30 -2.84 -1.53
N THR A 49 -0.14 -1.82 -2.26
CA THR A 49 -0.38 -1.88 -3.71
C THR A 49 0.73 -1.11 -4.41
N PRO A 50 1.70 -1.80 -5.03
CA PRO A 50 2.79 -1.13 -5.73
C PRO A 50 2.33 -0.60 -7.10
N PRO A 51 3.04 0.36 -7.68
CA PRO A 51 2.88 0.72 -9.08
C PRO A 51 3.29 -0.45 -9.98
N ALA A 52 3.10 -0.29 -11.29
CA ALA A 52 3.52 -1.32 -12.24
C ALA A 52 5.04 -1.54 -12.22
N ILE A 53 5.46 -2.74 -11.88
CA ILE A 53 6.86 -3.16 -11.87
C ILE A 53 7.30 -3.60 -13.26
N LYS A 54 8.52 -3.25 -13.67
CA LYS A 54 9.09 -3.58 -14.99
C LYS A 54 10.15 -4.68 -14.95
N THR A 55 10.65 -5.00 -13.78
CA THR A 55 11.68 -6.04 -13.54
C THR A 55 11.05 -7.35 -13.11
N ASP A 56 11.73 -8.47 -13.36
CA ASP A 56 11.26 -9.80 -12.94
C ASP A 56 11.46 -10.04 -11.44
N GLU A 57 12.37 -9.29 -10.83
CA GLU A 57 12.65 -9.36 -9.41
C GLU A 57 12.74 -7.96 -8.82
N ILE A 58 12.27 -7.81 -7.59
CA ILE A 58 12.45 -6.62 -6.77
C ILE A 58 12.83 -7.03 -5.35
N VAL A 59 13.41 -6.08 -4.63
CA VAL A 59 13.56 -6.15 -3.18
C VAL A 59 12.59 -5.16 -2.55
N TYR A 60 11.70 -5.67 -1.70
CA TYR A 60 10.87 -4.85 -0.83
C TYR A 60 11.60 -4.67 0.50
N SER A 61 11.66 -3.46 1.01
CA SER A 61 12.36 -3.18 2.26
C SER A 61 11.53 -2.31 3.19
N ILE A 62 11.57 -2.66 4.47
CA ILE A 62 11.10 -1.82 5.59
C ILE A 62 12.30 -1.07 6.14
N PRO A 63 12.17 0.22 6.50
CA PRO A 63 13.29 1.00 7.02
C PRO A 63 13.97 0.34 8.23
N LYS A 64 15.30 0.38 8.27
CA LYS A 64 16.08 -0.03 9.42
C LYS A 64 16.14 1.04 10.50
N THR A 65 16.13 2.29 10.06
CA THR A 65 16.33 3.47 10.88
C THR A 65 15.40 4.56 10.42
N VAL A 66 14.80 5.27 11.35
CA VAL A 66 14.04 6.49 11.07
C VAL A 66 14.93 7.68 11.37
N PRO A 67 15.06 8.67 10.46
CA PRO A 67 15.84 9.87 10.71
C PRO A 67 15.41 10.58 12.00
N GLY A 68 16.36 10.87 12.88
CA GLY A 68 16.12 11.55 14.15
C GLY A 68 16.05 10.62 15.38
N THR A 69 15.98 9.30 15.19
CA THR A 69 15.92 8.36 16.33
C THR A 69 17.32 8.03 16.91
N TYR A 70 18.39 8.28 16.16
CA TYR A 70 19.77 7.95 16.50
C TYR A 70 20.03 6.45 16.79
N SER A 71 19.10 5.59 16.38
CA SER A 71 19.18 4.14 16.58
C SER A 71 18.94 3.39 15.26
N THR A 72 19.34 2.12 15.22
CA THR A 72 19.03 1.20 14.14
C THR A 72 18.11 0.12 14.71
N ASP A 73 16.82 0.27 14.45
CA ASP A 73 15.77 -0.47 15.14
C ASP A 73 15.37 -1.73 14.40
N ASN A 74 15.70 -1.83 13.10
CA ASN A 74 15.35 -2.97 12.24
C ASN A 74 13.85 -3.27 12.27
N TYR A 75 13.01 -2.28 11.97
CA TYR A 75 11.54 -2.38 12.08
C TYR A 75 10.93 -3.58 11.34
N GLY A 76 11.60 -4.11 10.32
CA GLY A 76 11.16 -5.31 9.64
C GLY A 76 11.15 -6.57 10.50
N LYS A 77 11.89 -6.59 11.64
CA LYS A 77 11.89 -7.71 12.59
C LYS A 77 10.50 -7.97 13.19
N TYR A 78 9.68 -6.92 13.29
CA TYR A 78 8.32 -6.98 13.81
C TYR A 78 7.28 -7.38 12.78
N SER A 79 7.72 -7.64 11.54
CA SER A 79 6.84 -8.05 10.44
C SER A 79 6.88 -9.55 10.23
N GLU A 80 5.72 -10.15 10.11
CA GLU A 80 5.56 -11.58 9.83
C GLU A 80 4.51 -11.85 8.75
N ASP A 81 4.39 -13.08 8.33
CA ASP A 81 3.44 -13.55 7.32
C ASP A 81 3.49 -12.75 6.01
N PHE A 82 4.70 -12.36 5.60
CA PHE A 82 4.92 -11.58 4.40
C PHE A 82 4.57 -12.37 3.15
N LYS A 83 3.63 -11.86 2.35
CA LYS A 83 3.13 -12.49 1.12
C LYS A 83 3.03 -11.49 -0.01
N ALA A 84 3.24 -11.98 -1.22
CA ALA A 84 3.07 -11.20 -2.45
C ALA A 84 2.11 -11.92 -3.41
N PHE A 85 1.30 -11.16 -4.13
CA PHE A 85 0.24 -11.71 -4.98
C PHE A 85 0.19 -11.01 -6.34
N ASP A 86 -0.18 -11.77 -7.35
CA ASP A 86 -0.49 -11.27 -8.69
C ASP A 86 -1.93 -10.71 -8.79
N ALA A 87 -2.32 -10.30 -10.00
CA ALA A 87 -3.65 -9.75 -10.27
C ALA A 87 -4.79 -10.78 -10.12
N LYS A 88 -4.48 -12.06 -10.14
CA LYS A 88 -5.44 -13.17 -9.97
C LYS A 88 -5.52 -13.64 -8.52
N GLY A 89 -4.71 -13.06 -7.63
CA GLY A 89 -4.59 -13.49 -6.24
C GLY A 89 -3.69 -14.70 -6.04
N ALA A 90 -2.95 -15.14 -7.07
CA ALA A 90 -1.98 -16.21 -6.93
C ALA A 90 -0.72 -15.71 -6.20
N ALA A 91 -0.22 -16.52 -5.27
CA ALA A 91 0.98 -16.17 -4.50
C ALA A 91 2.24 -16.19 -5.38
N LEU A 92 3.07 -15.17 -5.23
CA LEU A 92 4.39 -15.08 -5.83
C LEU A 92 5.44 -15.64 -4.87
N THR A 93 6.59 -16.05 -5.42
CA THR A 93 7.71 -16.52 -4.61
C THR A 93 8.35 -15.34 -3.87
N VAL A 94 8.40 -15.45 -2.56
CA VAL A 94 9.02 -14.48 -1.66
C VAL A 94 10.13 -15.16 -0.88
N LYS A 95 11.28 -14.50 -0.77
CA LYS A 95 12.41 -14.96 0.05
C LYS A 95 12.84 -13.83 0.97
N ARG A 96 12.83 -14.04 2.28
CA ARG A 96 13.40 -13.11 3.25
C ARG A 96 14.92 -13.08 3.09
N ILE A 97 15.51 -11.90 2.93
CA ILE A 97 16.95 -11.69 2.75
C ILE A 97 17.62 -11.39 4.10
N ASP A 98 17.01 -10.47 4.83
CA ASP A 98 17.42 -10.05 6.17
C ASP A 98 16.18 -9.63 6.98
N ASP A 99 16.37 -9.04 8.16
CA ASP A 99 15.27 -8.60 9.03
C ASP A 99 14.32 -7.62 8.34
N ASN A 100 14.83 -6.83 7.40
CA ASN A 100 14.10 -5.72 6.83
C ASN A 100 13.78 -5.88 5.34
N SER A 101 14.23 -6.96 4.69
CA SER A 101 14.21 -7.06 3.23
C SER A 101 13.72 -8.41 2.72
N TRP A 102 12.89 -8.36 1.68
CA TRP A 102 12.31 -9.54 0.99
C TRP A 102 12.50 -9.41 -0.52
N SER A 103 13.10 -10.44 -1.14
CA SER A 103 13.11 -10.60 -2.60
C SER A 103 11.78 -11.18 -3.04
N ILE A 104 11.21 -10.62 -4.11
CA ILE A 104 9.97 -11.06 -4.74
C ILE A 104 10.27 -11.36 -6.20
N SER A 105 10.08 -12.62 -6.59
CA SER A 105 10.24 -13.07 -7.98
C SER A 105 8.95 -12.90 -8.78
N ASN A 106 9.06 -12.87 -10.12
CA ASN A 106 7.95 -12.59 -11.04
C ASN A 106 7.26 -11.25 -10.77
N ALA A 107 8.03 -10.26 -10.33
CA ALA A 107 7.54 -8.98 -9.85
C ALA A 107 6.80 -8.15 -10.91
N LYS A 108 6.96 -8.43 -12.20
CA LYS A 108 6.15 -7.82 -13.28
C LYS A 108 4.66 -8.08 -13.11
N THR A 109 4.29 -9.16 -12.45
CA THR A 109 2.88 -9.53 -12.20
C THR A 109 2.38 -9.08 -10.84
N LEU A 110 3.27 -8.56 -9.99
CA LEU A 110 2.96 -8.14 -8.62
C LEU A 110 1.86 -7.07 -8.59
N LYS A 111 0.85 -7.30 -7.75
CA LYS A 111 -0.27 -6.37 -7.53
C LYS A 111 -0.52 -6.04 -6.07
N LYS A 112 -0.13 -6.93 -5.18
CA LYS A 112 -0.39 -6.76 -3.76
C LYS A 112 0.69 -7.44 -2.93
N ILE A 113 1.12 -6.75 -1.89
CA ILE A 113 1.91 -7.32 -0.79
C ILE A 113 1.07 -7.23 0.47
N THR A 114 1.16 -8.22 1.33
CA THR A 114 0.56 -8.20 2.66
C THR A 114 1.57 -8.68 3.69
N TYR A 115 1.51 -8.11 4.87
CA TYR A 115 2.24 -8.60 6.05
C TYR A 115 1.52 -8.16 7.32
N LEU A 116 1.80 -8.85 8.40
CA LEU A 116 1.33 -8.50 9.73
C LEU A 116 2.43 -7.74 10.46
N VAL A 117 2.06 -6.73 11.21
CA VAL A 117 2.96 -6.00 12.10
C VAL A 117 2.55 -6.30 13.53
N ASN A 118 3.47 -6.81 14.31
CA ASN A 118 3.26 -7.14 15.72
C ASN A 118 3.31 -5.89 16.58
N ASP A 119 2.42 -5.83 17.56
CA ASP A 119 2.61 -4.97 18.71
C ASP A 119 3.80 -5.49 19.55
N THR A 120 4.61 -4.59 20.02
CA THR A 120 5.76 -4.93 20.87
C THR A 120 5.64 -4.33 22.25
N PHE A 121 4.53 -3.69 22.56
CA PHE A 121 4.33 -2.98 23.80
C PHE A 121 4.31 -3.92 25.00
N ASP A 122 3.75 -5.11 24.85
CA ASP A 122 3.61 -6.09 25.91
C ASP A 122 4.83 -7.01 26.06
N THR A 123 5.71 -7.04 25.05
CA THR A 123 6.83 -8.00 25.08
C THR A 123 8.02 -7.54 25.86
N GLU A 124 7.91 -6.51 26.65
CA GLU A 124 8.94 -5.67 26.89
C GLU A 124 9.67 -5.72 28.11
N LYS A 125 10.87 -5.85 27.99
CA LYS A 125 11.87 -5.67 29.06
C LYS A 125 12.36 -4.23 29.20
N GLY A 126 11.92 -3.37 28.35
CA GLY A 126 12.42 -2.01 28.31
C GLY A 126 11.28 -1.01 28.47
N THR A 127 11.07 -0.51 29.65
CA THR A 127 10.08 0.53 29.93
C THR A 127 10.69 1.93 29.94
N GLY A 128 11.63 2.22 29.04
CA GLY A 128 12.26 3.52 28.99
C GLY A 128 12.44 4.02 27.57
N PHE A 129 12.14 5.27 27.34
CA PHE A 129 12.60 6.00 26.16
C PHE A 129 14.10 5.81 26.02
N GLY A 130 14.52 5.02 25.08
CA GLY A 130 15.91 4.85 24.70
C GLY A 130 16.50 3.46 24.88
N ASN A 131 15.74 2.47 25.32
CA ASN A 131 16.33 1.17 25.50
C ASN A 131 15.78 0.06 24.61
N ASP A 132 14.67 0.16 24.05
CA ASP A 132 14.24 -0.80 23.07
C ASP A 132 12.94 -0.30 22.45
N ASP A 133 12.86 -0.52 21.23
CA ASP A 133 11.90 -0.07 20.31
C ASP A 133 10.53 -0.55 20.69
N VAL A 134 9.82 0.25 21.43
CA VAL A 134 8.41 0.02 21.62
C VAL A 134 7.71 0.51 20.38
N PHE A 135 7.22 -0.41 19.61
CA PHE A 135 6.37 -0.16 18.46
C PHE A 135 4.98 -0.64 18.78
N SER A 136 4.04 0.29 18.85
CA SER A 136 2.61 -0.01 18.91
C SER A 136 1.98 0.42 17.60
N PRO A 137 1.34 -0.49 16.87
CA PRO A 137 0.61 -0.14 15.65
C PRO A 137 -0.62 0.72 15.92
#